data_df53004eaf8a80a5c80f31ab129a7721
#
_entry.id   df53004eaf8a80a5c80f31ab129a7721
#
_cell.length_a   1.000
_cell.length_b   1.000
_cell.length_c   1.000
_cell.angle_alpha   90.00
_cell.angle_beta   90.00
_cell.angle_gamma   90.00
#
_symmetry.space_group_name_H-M   'P 1'
#
loop_
_entity.id
_entity.type
_entity.pdbx_description
1 polymer ?
#
loop_
_entity_poly.entity_id
_entity_poly.type
_entity_poly.pdbx_seq_one_letter_code
_entity_poly.pdbx_strand_id
1 'polypeptide(L)'
;MANHQSAEKRIRRNARRADVNRARVGRIRTFVKAVELAIASGDKKAAEAALRAAEPEMARGVRSGVLHRNTVARKISRLAGRVKGIA
;
A
#
# COMPACT_ATOMS: atom_id res chain seq x y z
N MET A 1 -3.26 -28.67 -29.91
CA MET A 1 -2.03 -28.53 -29.14
C MET A 1 -2.36 -28.35 -27.66
N ALA A 2 -1.92 -29.33 -26.87
CA ALA A 2 -2.20 -29.34 -25.43
C ALA A 2 -1.65 -28.11 -24.70
N ASN A 3 -0.57 -27.52 -25.22
CA ASN A 3 0.08 -26.34 -24.63
C ASN A 3 -0.77 -25.08 -24.64
N HIS A 4 -1.71 -24.98 -25.57
CA HIS A 4 -2.56 -23.79 -25.69
C HIS A 4 -3.54 -23.63 -24.53
N GLN A 5 -4.15 -24.73 -24.09
CA GLN A 5 -5.07 -24.69 -22.95
C GLN A 5 -4.37 -24.32 -21.65
N SER A 6 -3.19 -24.88 -21.43
CA SER A 6 -2.37 -24.56 -20.25
C SER A 6 -1.91 -23.10 -20.28
N ALA A 7 -1.51 -22.62 -21.46
CA ALA A 7 -1.11 -21.22 -21.64
C ALA A 7 -2.27 -20.27 -21.39
N GLU A 8 -3.46 -20.57 -21.90
CA GLU A 8 -4.66 -19.76 -21.67
C GLU A 8 -5.06 -19.69 -20.20
N LYS A 9 -5.00 -20.84 -19.50
CA LYS A 9 -5.26 -20.88 -18.05
C LYS A 9 -4.26 -20.03 -17.27
N ARG A 10 -3.00 -20.10 -17.67
CA ARG A 10 -1.92 -19.32 -17.05
C ARG A 10 -2.12 -17.83 -17.28
N ILE A 11 -2.48 -17.43 -18.48
CA ILE A 11 -2.78 -16.03 -18.83
C ILE A 11 -3.94 -15.52 -18.00
N ARG A 12 -5.02 -16.26 -17.88
CA ARG A 12 -6.19 -15.88 -17.08
C ARG A 12 -5.84 -15.76 -15.59
N ARG A 13 -5.03 -16.69 -15.07
CA ARG A 13 -4.56 -16.63 -13.68
C ARG A 13 -3.71 -15.40 -13.44
N ASN A 14 -2.78 -15.10 -14.35
CA ASN A 14 -1.90 -13.95 -14.25
C ASN A 14 -2.67 -12.65 -14.34
N ALA A 15 -3.68 -12.58 -15.20
CA ALA A 15 -4.56 -11.41 -15.31
C ALA A 15 -5.33 -11.17 -14.01
N ARG A 16 -5.87 -12.22 -13.39
CA ARG A 16 -6.57 -12.11 -12.09
C ARG A 16 -5.64 -11.66 -10.99
N ARG A 17 -4.41 -12.20 -10.94
CA ARG A 17 -3.40 -11.77 -9.95
C ARG A 17 -3.04 -10.30 -10.13
N ALA A 18 -2.86 -9.86 -11.39
CA ALA A 18 -2.56 -8.47 -11.68
C ALA A 18 -3.68 -7.55 -11.21
N ASP A 19 -4.94 -7.93 -11.43
CA ASP A 19 -6.09 -7.15 -10.99
C ASP A 19 -6.17 -7.07 -9.46
N VAL A 20 -6.00 -8.20 -8.79
CA VAL A 20 -5.99 -8.25 -7.32
C VAL A 20 -4.85 -7.41 -6.76
N ASN A 21 -3.65 -7.52 -7.33
CA ASN A 21 -2.49 -6.76 -6.87
C ASN A 21 -2.65 -5.27 -7.10
N ARG A 22 -3.24 -4.85 -8.21
CA ARG A 22 -3.56 -3.44 -8.47
C ARG A 22 -4.54 -2.90 -7.45
N ALA A 23 -5.57 -3.68 -7.10
CA ALA A 23 -6.54 -3.29 -6.08
C ALA A 23 -5.87 -3.13 -4.71
N ARG A 24 -4.97 -4.05 -4.34
CA ARG A 24 -4.20 -3.98 -3.08
C ARG A 24 -3.31 -2.75 -3.03
N VAL A 25 -2.56 -2.50 -4.09
CA VAL A 25 -1.67 -1.33 -4.19
C VAL A 25 -2.47 -0.04 -4.16
N GLY A 26 -3.59 0.01 -4.90
CA GLY A 26 -4.46 1.18 -4.92
C GLY A 26 -5.04 1.51 -3.55
N ARG A 27 -5.46 0.47 -2.81
CA ARG A 27 -5.95 0.63 -1.44
C ARG A 27 -4.87 1.21 -0.53
N ILE A 28 -3.65 0.68 -0.60
CA ILE A 28 -2.52 1.15 0.21
C ILE A 28 -2.20 2.61 -0.13
N ARG A 29 -2.16 2.95 -1.41
CA ARG A 29 -1.91 4.33 -1.86
C ARG A 29 -2.96 5.31 -1.32
N THR A 30 -4.21 4.87 -1.25
CA THR A 30 -5.30 5.70 -0.69
C THR A 30 -5.05 5.99 0.78
N PHE A 31 -4.65 4.99 1.57
CA PHE A 31 -4.32 5.19 2.98
C PHE A 31 -3.10 6.09 3.17
N VAL A 32 -2.06 5.90 2.38
CA VAL A 32 -0.86 6.76 2.43
C VAL A 32 -1.19 8.19 2.04
N LYS A 33 -1.99 8.38 1.01
CA LYS A 33 -2.43 9.71 0.58
C LYS A 33 -3.22 10.42 1.67
N ALA A 34 -4.05 9.69 2.41
CA ALA A 34 -4.79 10.25 3.55
C ALA A 34 -3.84 10.81 4.62
N VAL A 35 -2.74 10.09 4.90
CA VAL A 35 -1.70 10.59 5.82
C VAL A 35 -1.07 11.87 5.30
N GLU A 36 -0.69 11.88 4.02
CA GLU A 36 -0.05 13.03 3.40
C GLU A 36 -0.95 14.26 3.40
N LEU A 37 -2.24 14.07 3.11
CA LEU A 37 -3.23 15.17 3.15
C LEU A 37 -3.41 15.70 4.57
N ALA A 38 -3.44 14.83 5.57
CA ALA A 38 -3.55 15.26 6.96
C ALA A 38 -2.30 16.02 7.41
N ILE A 39 -1.11 15.60 6.99
CA ILE A 39 0.13 16.33 7.25
C ILE A 39 0.07 17.72 6.61
N ALA A 40 -0.36 17.80 5.36
CA ALA A 40 -0.47 19.07 4.63
C ALA A 40 -1.46 20.02 5.28
N SER A 41 -2.52 19.49 5.91
CA SER A 41 -3.50 20.32 6.65
C SER A 41 -2.98 20.84 7.97
N GLY A 42 -1.86 20.31 8.48
CA GLY A 42 -1.29 20.72 9.75
C GLY A 42 -2.00 20.18 10.98
N ASP A 43 -2.95 19.27 10.83
CA ASP A 43 -3.68 18.65 11.93
C ASP A 43 -2.93 17.40 12.41
N LYS A 44 -2.18 17.54 13.50
CA LYS A 44 -1.37 16.46 14.05
C LYS A 44 -2.19 15.27 14.49
N LYS A 45 -3.33 15.48 15.14
CA LYS A 45 -4.20 14.37 15.59
C LYS A 45 -4.76 13.59 14.42
N ALA A 46 -5.20 14.29 13.37
CA ALA A 46 -5.69 13.66 12.15
C ALA A 46 -4.58 12.90 11.45
N ALA A 47 -3.37 13.45 11.40
CA ALA A 47 -2.21 12.79 10.80
C ALA A 47 -1.80 11.54 11.57
N GLU A 48 -1.80 11.57 12.90
CA GLU A 48 -1.52 10.41 13.73
C GLU A 48 -2.56 9.31 13.52
N ALA A 49 -3.83 9.66 13.48
CA ALA A 49 -4.92 8.69 13.24
C ALA A 49 -4.81 8.08 11.85
N ALA A 50 -4.53 8.88 10.83
CA ALA A 50 -4.36 8.41 9.46
C ALA A 50 -3.15 7.47 9.34
N LEU A 51 -2.05 7.77 10.00
CA LEU A 51 -0.86 6.91 10.02
C LEU A 51 -1.14 5.57 10.70
N ARG A 52 -1.84 5.57 11.82
CA ARG A 52 -2.26 4.33 12.49
C ARG A 52 -3.13 3.45 11.60
N ALA A 53 -3.99 4.06 10.79
CA ALA A 53 -4.82 3.34 9.85
C ALA A 53 -4.02 2.82 8.65
N ALA A 54 -3.00 3.55 8.21
CA ALA A 54 -2.17 3.19 7.07
C ALA A 54 -1.17 2.06 7.37
N GLU A 55 -0.60 2.05 8.56
CA GLU A 55 0.44 1.06 8.93
C GLU A 55 0.00 -0.39 8.72
N PRO A 56 -1.15 -0.86 9.23
CA PRO A 56 -1.59 -2.24 8.99
C PRO A 56 -1.84 -2.54 7.51
N GLU A 57 -2.33 -1.58 6.75
CA GLU A 57 -2.54 -1.77 5.32
C GLU A 57 -1.22 -1.95 4.57
N MET A 58 -0.20 -1.19 4.93
CA MET A 58 1.15 -1.33 4.37
C MET A 58 1.77 -2.68 4.77
N ALA A 59 1.57 -3.11 6.01
CA ALA A 59 2.03 -4.42 6.48
C ALA A 59 1.35 -5.57 5.73
N ARG A 60 0.06 -5.44 5.42
CA ARG A 60 -0.65 -6.41 4.57
C ARG A 60 -0.05 -6.46 3.17
N GLY A 61 0.35 -5.31 2.62
CA GLY A 61 1.02 -5.24 1.32
C GLY A 61 2.32 -6.03 1.30
N VAL A 62 3.09 -5.98 2.37
CA VAL A 62 4.31 -6.78 2.52
C VAL A 62 3.97 -8.27 2.57
N ARG A 63 3.00 -8.66 3.40
CA ARG A 63 2.58 -10.06 3.52
C ARG A 63 2.06 -10.65 2.22
N SER A 64 1.35 -9.86 1.43
CA SER A 64 0.82 -10.31 0.14
C SER A 64 1.86 -10.25 -0.99
N GLY A 65 3.04 -9.71 -0.74
CA GLY A 65 4.13 -9.63 -1.71
C GLY A 65 4.04 -8.49 -2.71
N VAL A 66 3.09 -7.57 -2.56
CA VAL A 66 2.96 -6.42 -3.48
C VAL A 66 3.89 -5.26 -3.11
N LEU A 67 4.40 -5.24 -1.88
CA LEU A 67 5.35 -4.24 -1.41
C LEU A 67 6.55 -4.91 -0.75
N HIS A 68 7.72 -4.32 -0.92
CA HIS A 68 8.93 -4.78 -0.25
C HIS A 68 8.97 -4.22 1.18
N ARG A 69 9.32 -5.06 2.17
CA ARG A 69 9.34 -4.66 3.59
C ARG A 69 10.24 -3.45 3.87
N ASN A 70 11.38 -3.35 3.20
CA ASN A 70 12.31 -2.24 3.40
C ASN A 70 11.75 -0.92 2.87
N THR A 71 11.03 -0.97 1.75
CA THR A 71 10.35 0.19 1.18
C THR A 71 9.27 0.69 2.13
N VAL A 72 8.48 -0.23 2.68
CA VAL A 72 7.42 0.09 3.66
C VAL A 72 8.02 0.67 4.93
N ALA A 73 9.08 0.07 5.47
CA ALA A 73 9.74 0.55 6.68
C ALA A 73 10.24 1.98 6.51
N ARG A 74 10.87 2.29 5.37
CA ARG A 74 11.34 3.65 5.07
C ARG A 74 10.18 4.63 4.94
N LYS A 75 9.11 4.23 4.26
CA LYS A 75 7.94 5.09 4.08
C LYS A 75 7.27 5.41 5.41
N ILE A 76 7.05 4.42 6.26
CA ILE A 76 6.46 4.60 7.58
C ILE A 76 7.35 5.52 8.43
N SER A 77 8.66 5.29 8.43
CA SER A 77 9.60 6.11 9.18
C SER A 77 9.55 7.59 8.74
N ARG A 78 9.52 7.84 7.43
CA ARG A 78 9.44 9.20 6.89
C ARG A 78 8.12 9.88 7.23
N LEU A 79 7.01 9.14 7.11
CA LEU A 79 5.68 9.67 7.47
C LEU A 79 5.60 9.97 8.95
N ALA A 80 6.09 9.08 9.80
CA ALA A 80 6.11 9.29 11.25
C ALA A 80 6.93 10.53 11.63
N GLY A 81 8.07 10.73 10.99
CA GLY A 81 8.90 11.92 11.19
C GLY A 81 8.18 13.21 10.81
N ARG A 82 7.47 13.20 9.69
CA ARG A 82 6.68 14.35 9.24
C ARG A 82 5.52 14.65 10.20
N VAL A 83 4.85 13.61 10.69
CA VAL A 83 3.77 13.77 11.67
C VAL A 83 4.29 14.39 12.97
N LYS A 84 5.42 13.90 13.47
CA LYS A 84 6.06 14.49 14.65
C LYS A 84 6.46 15.96 14.46
N GLY A 85 6.81 16.33 13.24
CA GLY A 85 7.20 17.69 12.89
C GLY A 85 6.04 18.68 12.84
N ILE A 86 4.80 18.26 12.96
CA ILE A 86 3.64 19.15 13.00
C ILE A 86 3.60 19.81 14.37
N ALA A 87 3.52 21.13 14.36
CA ALA A 87 3.49 21.94 15.59
C ALA A 87 2.18 21.78 16.38
#